data_dfde293ce052f1441ecab15d20072fef
#
_entry.id   dfde293ce052f1441ecab15d20072fef
#
_cell.length_a   1.000
_cell.length_b   1.000
_cell.length_c   1.000
_cell.angle_alpha   90.00
_cell.angle_beta   90.00
_cell.angle_gamma   90.00
#
_symmetry.space_group_name_H-M   'P 1'
#
loop_
_entity.id
_entity.type
_entity.pdbx_description
1 polymer ?
#
loop_
_entity_poly.entity_id
_entity_poly.type
_entity_poly.pdbx_seq_one_letter_code
_entity_poly.pdbx_strand_id
1 'polypeptide(L)'
;MRKNIYDVLHAGNISLKTEYERLYSLMHQDEWEVEQKWTSIYYLSEYSCKYFDLAFTNRAVSLKEIEKAFGYTFSRSPKEITVDYLVSYCELAYNLCYQLGKIYTDEQVDKEYLTTVQRNIDDLSEALGYTRAEHSGVFILVEKDSASLAVAEITDGSLSYAVLEYNHQRLKGNLD
;
A
#
# COMPACT_ATOMS: atom_id res chain seq x y z
N MET A 1 17.03 32.61 1.19
CA MET A 1 15.68 33.09 0.89
C MET A 1 14.68 32.20 1.62
N ARG A 2 13.73 32.76 2.36
CA ARG A 2 12.69 31.96 3.09
C ARG A 2 11.74 31.37 2.04
N LYS A 3 11.56 30.04 2.04
CA LYS A 3 10.51 29.39 1.24
C LYS A 3 9.14 29.61 1.91
N ASN A 4 8.12 29.88 1.14
CA ASN A 4 6.75 29.88 1.63
C ASN A 4 6.17 28.46 1.63
N ILE A 5 5.01 28.26 2.26
CA ILE A 5 4.40 26.94 2.39
C ILE A 5 4.05 26.33 1.02
N TYR A 6 3.62 27.16 0.06
CA TYR A 6 3.30 26.70 -1.28
C TYR A 6 4.55 26.14 -1.99
N ASP A 7 5.70 26.86 -1.92
CA ASP A 7 6.96 26.41 -2.51
C ASP A 7 7.45 25.09 -1.88
N VAL A 8 7.19 24.89 -0.57
CA VAL A 8 7.56 23.66 0.14
C VAL A 8 6.69 22.48 -0.31
N LEU A 9 5.37 22.68 -0.43
CA LEU A 9 4.43 21.62 -0.80
C LEU A 9 4.48 21.27 -2.30
N HIS A 10 4.91 22.19 -3.14
CA HIS A 10 4.96 22.01 -4.60
C HIS A 10 6.38 21.93 -5.15
N ALA A 11 7.36 21.61 -4.31
CA ALA A 11 8.78 21.54 -4.70
C ALA A 11 9.11 20.46 -5.74
N GLY A 12 8.14 19.69 -6.20
CA GLY A 12 8.18 18.84 -7.39
C GLY A 12 9.11 17.62 -7.36
N ASN A 13 9.95 17.50 -6.33
CA ASN A 13 10.85 16.36 -6.18
C ASN A 13 10.37 15.46 -5.04
N ILE A 14 9.84 14.29 -5.42
CA ILE A 14 9.48 13.26 -4.45
C ILE A 14 10.78 12.64 -3.91
N SER A 15 10.99 12.79 -2.62
CA SER A 15 12.02 12.04 -1.91
C SER A 15 11.45 10.70 -1.47
N LEU A 16 11.87 9.60 -2.12
CA LEU A 16 11.42 8.25 -1.77
C LEU A 16 11.62 7.94 -0.29
N LYS A 17 12.75 8.39 0.25
CA LYS A 17 13.06 8.21 1.68
C LYS A 17 12.07 8.96 2.57
N THR A 18 11.80 10.22 2.28
CA THR A 18 10.87 11.05 3.08
C THR A 18 9.46 10.48 3.04
N GLU A 19 9.00 10.05 1.86
CA GLU A 19 7.66 9.48 1.70
C GLU A 19 7.54 8.12 2.40
N TYR A 20 8.56 7.28 2.29
CA TYR A 20 8.60 6.02 3.03
C TYR A 20 8.56 6.25 4.55
N GLU A 21 9.43 7.12 5.08
CA GLU A 21 9.49 7.41 6.52
C GLU A 21 8.17 7.99 7.03
N ARG A 22 7.51 8.84 6.22
CA ARG A 22 6.19 9.39 6.53
C ARG A 22 5.12 8.30 6.60
N LEU A 23 5.03 7.46 5.57
CA LEU A 23 4.06 6.37 5.53
C LEU A 23 4.33 5.33 6.62
N TYR A 24 5.61 4.99 6.84
CA TYR A 24 6.00 4.09 7.92
C TYR A 24 5.57 4.63 9.29
N SER A 25 5.74 5.92 9.52
CA SER A 25 5.31 6.57 10.77
C SER A 25 3.78 6.51 10.93
N LEU A 26 3.01 6.78 9.88
CA LEU A 26 1.55 6.66 9.92
C LEU A 26 1.09 5.24 10.26
N MET A 27 1.77 4.23 9.73
CA MET A 27 1.44 2.82 9.98
C MET A 27 1.79 2.36 11.40
N HIS A 28 2.76 3.01 12.07
CA HIS A 28 3.28 2.61 13.38
C HIS A 28 2.93 3.58 14.51
N GLN A 29 2.24 4.68 14.20
CA GLN A 29 1.78 5.62 15.20
C GLN A 29 0.60 5.03 15.98
N ASP A 30 0.65 5.12 17.31
CA ASP A 30 -0.46 4.73 18.17
C ASP A 30 -1.59 5.74 18.05
N GLU A 31 -2.69 5.36 17.41
CA GLU A 31 -3.81 6.25 17.10
C GLU A 31 -5.07 5.98 17.93
N TRP A 32 -5.26 4.74 18.37
CA TRP A 32 -6.47 4.37 19.11
C TRP A 32 -6.21 3.31 20.17
N GLU A 33 -7.15 3.17 21.07
CA GLU A 33 -7.12 2.21 22.15
C GLU A 33 -8.08 1.05 21.84
N VAL A 34 -7.54 -0.18 21.81
CA VAL A 34 -8.31 -1.40 21.68
C VAL A 34 -8.07 -2.25 22.93
N GLU A 35 -9.14 -2.63 23.63
CA GLU A 35 -9.06 -3.44 24.85
C GLU A 35 -8.05 -2.87 25.89
N GLN A 36 -8.11 -1.56 26.13
CA GLN A 36 -7.24 -0.82 27.06
C GLN A 36 -5.75 -0.80 26.65
N LYS A 37 -5.44 -1.02 25.38
CA LYS A 37 -4.08 -0.90 24.85
C LYS A 37 -4.05 0.05 23.66
N TRP A 38 -3.15 1.00 23.71
CA TRP A 38 -2.83 1.85 22.56
C TRP A 38 -2.23 1.01 21.45
N THR A 39 -2.66 1.25 20.23
CA THR A 39 -2.27 0.45 19.09
C THR A 39 -2.14 1.27 17.81
N SER A 40 -1.39 0.74 16.87
CA SER A 40 -1.19 1.28 15.53
C SER A 40 -1.79 0.36 14.46
N ILE A 41 -1.89 0.86 13.23
CA ILE A 41 -2.30 0.05 12.07
C ILE A 41 -1.44 -1.22 11.96
N TYR A 42 -0.12 -1.06 12.04
CA TYR A 42 0.81 -2.19 11.92
C TYR A 42 0.60 -3.23 13.03
N TYR A 43 0.56 -2.79 14.29
CA TYR A 43 0.40 -3.69 15.43
C TYR A 43 -0.95 -4.43 15.39
N LEU A 44 -2.03 -3.71 15.08
CA LEU A 44 -3.35 -4.32 14.96
C LEU A 44 -3.42 -5.29 13.78
N SER A 45 -2.74 -4.96 12.67
CA SER A 45 -2.62 -5.85 11.51
C SER A 45 -1.85 -7.13 11.84
N GLU A 46 -0.74 -7.04 12.57
CA GLU A 46 0.02 -8.23 13.02
C GLU A 46 -0.83 -9.16 13.89
N TYR A 47 -1.63 -8.60 14.80
CA TYR A 47 -2.54 -9.36 15.64
C TYR A 47 -3.68 -10.02 14.83
N SER A 48 -4.13 -9.37 13.77
CA SER A 48 -5.37 -9.70 13.06
C SER A 48 -5.16 -10.38 11.71
N CYS A 49 -3.93 -10.46 11.19
CA CYS A 49 -3.65 -10.95 9.84
C CYS A 49 -4.22 -12.36 9.56
N LYS A 50 -4.31 -13.20 10.57
CA LYS A 50 -4.94 -14.53 10.50
C LYS A 50 -6.44 -14.50 10.15
N TYR A 51 -7.08 -13.35 10.33
CA TYR A 51 -8.51 -13.15 10.01
C TYR A 51 -8.72 -12.43 8.68
N PHE A 52 -7.64 -11.98 8.04
CA PHE A 52 -7.74 -11.28 6.78
C PHE A 52 -8.25 -12.19 5.66
N ASP A 53 -9.20 -11.66 4.90
CA ASP A 53 -9.71 -12.31 3.70
C ASP A 53 -8.84 -11.88 2.51
N LEU A 54 -7.61 -12.36 2.48
CA LEU A 54 -6.71 -12.17 1.36
C LEU A 54 -6.93 -13.27 0.35
N ALA A 55 -6.94 -12.93 -0.94
CA ALA A 55 -7.16 -13.87 -2.05
C ALA A 55 -5.97 -14.83 -2.28
N PHE A 56 -5.16 -15.08 -1.26
CA PHE A 56 -4.11 -16.08 -1.30
C PHE A 56 -4.69 -17.47 -1.02
N THR A 57 -4.15 -18.48 -1.66
CA THR A 57 -4.50 -19.89 -1.42
C THR A 57 -4.24 -20.35 0.01
N ASN A 58 -3.29 -19.69 0.69
CA ASN A 58 -2.99 -19.88 2.11
C ASN A 58 -3.06 -18.52 2.80
N ARG A 59 -3.83 -18.44 3.91
CA ARG A 59 -3.85 -17.25 4.75
C ARG A 59 -2.50 -17.08 5.43
N ALA A 60 -1.91 -15.90 5.30
CA ALA A 60 -0.73 -15.56 6.07
C ALA A 60 -1.09 -15.50 7.55
N VAL A 61 -0.28 -16.10 8.39
CA VAL A 61 -0.48 -16.09 9.85
C VAL A 61 0.30 -14.94 10.54
N SER A 62 1.19 -14.28 9.81
CA SER A 62 1.96 -13.13 10.29
C SER A 62 2.29 -12.15 9.16
N LEU A 63 2.51 -10.88 9.50
CA LEU A 63 2.98 -9.89 8.52
C LEU A 63 4.36 -10.24 7.96
N LYS A 64 5.22 -10.91 8.74
CA LYS A 64 6.53 -11.37 8.27
C LYS A 64 6.44 -12.36 7.12
N GLU A 65 5.41 -13.20 7.08
CA GLU A 65 5.17 -14.10 5.95
C GLU A 65 4.79 -13.34 4.70
N ILE A 66 3.95 -12.30 4.85
CA ILE A 66 3.57 -11.41 3.76
C ILE A 66 4.79 -10.63 3.25
N GLU A 67 5.56 -10.02 4.14
CA GLU A 67 6.79 -9.30 3.80
C GLU A 67 7.79 -10.21 3.05
N LYS A 68 7.95 -11.44 3.52
CA LYS A 68 8.81 -12.43 2.86
C LYS A 68 8.35 -12.76 1.44
N ALA A 69 7.04 -12.78 1.20
CA ALA A 69 6.49 -13.01 -0.14
C ALA A 69 6.79 -11.84 -1.09
N PHE A 70 6.87 -10.59 -0.59
CA PHE A 70 7.36 -9.45 -1.36
C PHE A 70 8.88 -9.47 -1.62
N GLY A 71 9.63 -10.31 -0.91
CA GLY A 71 11.10 -10.31 -0.94
C GLY A 71 11.75 -9.17 -0.16
N TYR A 72 10.99 -8.48 0.67
CA TYR A 72 11.43 -7.35 1.47
C TYR A 72 11.23 -7.60 2.97
N THR A 73 12.00 -6.87 3.77
CA THR A 73 11.72 -6.65 5.19
C THR A 73 11.57 -5.15 5.39
N PHE A 74 10.37 -4.73 5.72
CA PHE A 74 10.09 -3.32 5.93
C PHE A 74 10.51 -2.91 7.34
N SER A 75 11.39 -1.93 7.44
CA SER A 75 11.94 -1.45 8.71
C SER A 75 11.92 0.07 8.76
N ARG A 76 12.04 0.62 9.98
CA ARG A 76 12.05 2.08 10.18
C ARG A 76 13.18 2.78 9.42
N SER A 77 14.30 2.12 9.22
CA SER A 77 15.48 2.71 8.57
C SER A 77 16.11 1.69 7.62
N PRO A 78 15.50 1.46 6.45
CA PRO A 78 16.07 0.56 5.46
C PRO A 78 17.36 1.13 4.90
N LYS A 79 18.28 0.26 4.46
CA LYS A 79 19.57 0.67 3.90
C LYS A 79 19.40 1.41 2.57
N GLU A 80 18.44 1.01 1.78
CA GLU A 80 18.12 1.56 0.48
C GLU A 80 16.61 1.57 0.28
N ILE A 81 16.11 2.62 -0.35
CA ILE A 81 14.70 2.75 -0.72
C ILE A 81 14.64 3.01 -2.21
N THR A 82 14.30 1.98 -2.95
CA THR A 82 13.98 2.06 -4.38
C THR A 82 12.50 2.39 -4.59
N VAL A 83 12.12 2.71 -5.83
CA VAL A 83 10.70 2.88 -6.19
C VAL A 83 9.94 1.58 -5.90
N ASP A 84 10.46 0.43 -6.31
CA ASP A 84 9.82 -0.88 -6.08
C ASP A 84 9.64 -1.19 -4.59
N TYR A 85 10.63 -0.85 -3.76
CA TYR A 85 10.52 -1.02 -2.31
C TYR A 85 9.38 -0.16 -1.73
N LEU A 86 9.31 1.11 -2.13
CA LEU A 86 8.26 2.03 -1.68
C LEU A 86 6.89 1.60 -2.18
N VAL A 87 6.76 1.25 -3.46
CA VAL A 87 5.50 0.78 -4.07
C VAL A 87 5.01 -0.50 -3.39
N SER A 88 5.91 -1.47 -3.14
CA SER A 88 5.55 -2.70 -2.41
C SER A 88 5.08 -2.41 -0.99
N TYR A 89 5.69 -1.43 -0.31
CA TYR A 89 5.21 -1.00 1.00
C TYR A 89 3.86 -0.31 0.93
N CYS A 90 3.61 0.50 -0.10
CA CYS A 90 2.30 1.11 -0.35
C CYS A 90 1.22 0.05 -0.57
N GLU A 91 1.49 -0.98 -1.37
CA GLU A 91 0.56 -2.11 -1.58
C GLU A 91 0.24 -2.81 -0.27
N LEU A 92 1.26 -3.14 0.52
CA LEU A 92 1.06 -3.76 1.83
C LEU A 92 0.20 -2.88 2.72
N ALA A 93 0.60 -1.62 2.92
CA ALA A 93 -0.07 -0.67 3.80
C ALA A 93 -1.54 -0.45 3.39
N TYR A 94 -1.82 -0.31 2.09
CA TYR A 94 -3.18 -0.15 1.57
C TYR A 94 -4.06 -1.34 1.91
N ASN A 95 -3.57 -2.55 1.63
CA ASN A 95 -4.31 -3.79 1.91
C ASN A 95 -4.52 -4.00 3.41
N LEU A 96 -3.56 -3.66 4.27
CA LEU A 96 -3.73 -3.74 5.72
C LEU A 96 -4.85 -2.80 6.20
N CYS A 97 -4.85 -1.53 5.76
CA CYS A 97 -5.92 -0.59 6.09
C CYS A 97 -7.29 -1.11 5.61
N TYR A 98 -7.36 -1.64 4.40
CA TYR A 98 -8.60 -2.19 3.85
C TYR A 98 -9.12 -3.38 4.67
N GLN A 99 -8.26 -4.33 5.01
CA GLN A 99 -8.63 -5.50 5.79
C GLN A 99 -9.07 -5.14 7.22
N LEU A 100 -8.36 -4.22 7.88
CA LEU A 100 -8.78 -3.73 9.20
C LEU A 100 -10.14 -3.04 9.15
N GLY A 101 -10.40 -2.23 8.13
CA GLY A 101 -11.71 -1.60 7.92
C GLY A 101 -12.85 -2.59 7.69
N LYS A 102 -12.55 -3.81 7.21
CA LYS A 102 -13.54 -4.90 7.05
C LYS A 102 -13.84 -5.64 8.34
N ILE A 103 -12.83 -5.92 9.17
CA ILE A 103 -12.98 -6.80 10.34
C ILE A 103 -13.31 -6.05 11.63
N TYR A 104 -13.03 -4.75 11.71
CA TYR A 104 -13.30 -3.94 12.88
C TYR A 104 -14.48 -2.98 12.65
N THR A 105 -15.21 -2.68 13.73
CA THR A 105 -16.28 -1.68 13.72
C THR A 105 -15.73 -0.28 13.89
N ASP A 106 -16.55 0.74 13.58
CA ASP A 106 -16.16 2.16 13.78
C ASP A 106 -15.91 2.52 15.25
N GLU A 107 -16.47 1.75 16.19
CA GLU A 107 -16.24 1.91 17.62
C GLU A 107 -14.88 1.34 18.06
N GLN A 108 -14.30 0.44 17.27
CA GLN A 108 -13.05 -0.25 17.61
C GLN A 108 -11.83 0.39 16.93
N VAL A 109 -12.00 0.92 15.71
CA VAL A 109 -10.95 1.60 14.96
C VAL A 109 -11.50 2.83 14.26
N ASP A 110 -10.68 3.86 14.16
CA ASP A 110 -10.99 5.05 13.38
C ASP A 110 -10.87 4.75 11.89
N LYS A 111 -12.00 4.44 11.25
CA LYS A 111 -12.04 4.18 9.80
C LYS A 111 -11.73 5.41 8.96
N GLU A 112 -11.97 6.61 9.47
CA GLU A 112 -11.59 7.84 8.78
C GLU A 112 -10.07 7.96 8.70
N TYR A 113 -9.36 7.58 9.77
CA TYR A 113 -7.91 7.51 9.76
C TYR A 113 -7.39 6.48 8.76
N LEU A 114 -7.96 5.25 8.75
CA LEU A 114 -7.60 4.23 7.75
C LEU A 114 -7.79 4.74 6.32
N THR A 115 -8.93 5.39 6.05
CA THR A 115 -9.24 5.98 4.73
C THR A 115 -8.26 7.11 4.37
N THR A 116 -7.87 7.90 5.36
CA THR A 116 -6.87 8.97 5.17
C THR A 116 -5.51 8.40 4.78
N VAL A 117 -5.07 7.33 5.42
CA VAL A 117 -3.82 6.63 5.05
C VAL A 117 -3.93 6.08 3.63
N GLN A 118 -5.03 5.43 3.27
CA GLN A 118 -5.27 4.92 1.92
C GLN A 118 -5.21 6.03 0.85
N ARG A 119 -5.84 7.19 1.12
CA ARG A 119 -5.79 8.34 0.22
C ARG A 119 -4.36 8.87 0.04
N ASN A 120 -3.58 8.95 1.12
CA ASN A 120 -2.17 9.33 1.03
C ASN A 120 -1.37 8.36 0.15
N ILE A 121 -1.68 7.06 0.21
CA ILE A 121 -1.05 6.05 -0.65
C ILE A 121 -1.47 6.24 -2.10
N ASP A 122 -2.74 6.48 -2.38
CA ASP A 122 -3.24 6.75 -3.73
C ASP A 122 -2.55 7.97 -4.34
N ASP A 123 -2.48 9.09 -3.61
CA ASP A 123 -1.81 10.32 -4.06
C ASP A 123 -0.32 10.10 -4.34
N LEU A 124 0.37 9.38 -3.46
CA LEU A 124 1.79 9.04 -3.64
C LEU A 124 2.00 8.13 -4.85
N SER A 125 1.18 7.10 -4.98
CA SER A 125 1.25 6.15 -6.10
C SER A 125 1.03 6.86 -7.44
N GLU A 126 0.03 7.75 -7.51
CA GLU A 126 -0.22 8.55 -8.69
C GLU A 126 0.97 9.44 -9.06
N ALA A 127 1.58 10.10 -8.08
CA ALA A 127 2.75 10.93 -8.28
C ALA A 127 4.00 10.13 -8.72
N LEU A 128 4.07 8.85 -8.37
CA LEU A 128 5.11 7.91 -8.83
C LEU A 128 4.80 7.28 -10.19
N GLY A 129 3.63 7.57 -10.80
CA GLY A 129 3.23 7.00 -12.08
C GLY A 129 2.57 5.64 -12.00
N TYR A 130 2.00 5.29 -10.84
CA TYR A 130 1.27 4.05 -10.62
C TYR A 130 -0.23 4.29 -10.53
N THR A 131 -1.01 3.27 -10.80
CA THR A 131 -2.45 3.24 -10.56
C THR A 131 -2.81 1.98 -9.79
N ARG A 132 -3.88 2.07 -9.02
CA ARG A 132 -4.38 0.94 -8.25
C ARG A 132 -5.31 0.09 -9.08
N ALA A 133 -5.12 -1.22 -9.03
CA ALA A 133 -6.05 -2.23 -9.53
C ALA A 133 -6.54 -3.10 -8.37
N GLU A 134 -7.76 -3.62 -8.48
CA GLU A 134 -8.35 -4.50 -7.49
C GLU A 134 -8.70 -5.84 -8.14
N HIS A 135 -8.41 -6.92 -7.41
CA HIS A 135 -8.88 -8.26 -7.77
C HIS A 135 -9.24 -9.05 -6.52
N SER A 136 -10.48 -9.48 -6.42
CA SER A 136 -10.98 -10.30 -5.30
C SER A 136 -10.69 -9.71 -3.91
N GLY A 137 -10.77 -8.39 -3.77
CA GLY A 137 -10.54 -7.70 -2.50
C GLY A 137 -9.07 -7.50 -2.14
N VAL A 138 -8.15 -7.75 -3.07
CA VAL A 138 -6.71 -7.44 -2.95
C VAL A 138 -6.36 -6.32 -3.92
N PHE A 139 -5.58 -5.36 -3.48
CA PHE A 139 -5.14 -4.22 -4.27
C PHE A 139 -3.66 -4.36 -4.64
N ILE A 140 -3.36 -4.04 -5.89
CA ILE A 140 -2.00 -3.93 -6.41
C ILE A 140 -1.79 -2.56 -7.04
N LEU A 141 -0.54 -2.13 -7.11
CA LEU A 141 -0.13 -0.91 -7.80
C LEU A 141 0.61 -1.28 -9.08
N VAL A 142 0.06 -0.85 -10.21
CA VAL A 142 0.62 -1.12 -11.55
C VAL A 142 1.07 0.18 -12.20
N GLU A 143 2.18 0.15 -12.95
CA GLU A 143 2.62 1.32 -13.68
C GLU A 143 1.57 1.80 -14.68
N LYS A 144 1.40 3.12 -14.77
CA LYS A 144 0.59 3.78 -15.79
C LYS A 144 1.30 3.69 -17.14
N ASP A 145 1.02 2.62 -17.87
CA ASP A 145 1.36 2.50 -19.28
C ASP A 145 0.11 2.79 -20.10
N SER A 146 0.17 3.78 -20.96
CA SER A 146 -0.96 4.21 -21.78
C SER A 146 -1.53 3.08 -22.65
N ALA A 147 -0.68 2.16 -23.14
CA ALA A 147 -1.11 1.01 -23.89
C ALA A 147 -1.85 -0.02 -23.03
N SER A 148 -1.35 -0.29 -21.84
CA SER A 148 -1.96 -1.22 -20.87
C SER A 148 -3.30 -0.72 -20.36
N LEU A 149 -3.40 0.58 -20.06
CA LEU A 149 -4.64 1.21 -19.60
C LEU A 149 -5.71 1.19 -20.71
N ALA A 150 -5.32 1.47 -21.96
CA ALA A 150 -6.25 1.42 -23.10
C ALA A 150 -6.80 0.00 -23.34
N VAL A 151 -5.98 -1.04 -23.16
CA VAL A 151 -6.43 -2.43 -23.27
C VAL A 151 -7.33 -2.79 -22.08
N ALA A 152 -7.00 -2.35 -20.86
CA ALA A 152 -7.80 -2.61 -19.67
C ALA A 152 -9.19 -1.96 -19.73
N GLU A 153 -9.33 -0.78 -20.34
CA GLU A 153 -10.62 -0.11 -20.54
C GLU A 153 -11.55 -0.84 -21.52
N ILE A 154 -10.98 -1.63 -22.44
CA ILE A 154 -11.75 -2.31 -23.52
C ILE A 154 -12.19 -3.71 -23.09
N THR A 155 -11.53 -4.30 -22.09
CA THR A 155 -11.77 -5.69 -21.66
C THR A 155 -12.65 -5.75 -20.42
N ASP A 156 -13.27 -6.91 -20.17
CA ASP A 156 -13.98 -7.12 -18.91
C ASP A 156 -13.01 -7.09 -17.71
N GLY A 157 -13.53 -6.86 -16.50
CA GLY A 157 -12.71 -6.61 -15.32
C GLY A 157 -11.68 -7.68 -14.99
N SER A 158 -11.97 -8.97 -15.26
CA SER A 158 -11.03 -10.07 -14.98
C SER A 158 -9.89 -10.10 -15.99
N LEU A 159 -10.19 -9.87 -17.25
CA LEU A 159 -9.19 -9.79 -18.31
C LEU A 159 -8.34 -8.54 -18.20
N SER A 160 -8.96 -7.42 -17.83
CA SER A 160 -8.25 -6.15 -17.54
C SER A 160 -7.22 -6.33 -16.45
N TYR A 161 -7.60 -6.99 -15.35
CA TYR A 161 -6.69 -7.32 -14.28
C TYR A 161 -5.51 -8.18 -14.76
N ALA A 162 -5.77 -9.23 -15.53
CA ALA A 162 -4.74 -10.12 -16.04
C ALA A 162 -3.73 -9.38 -16.95
N VAL A 163 -4.20 -8.42 -17.76
CA VAL A 163 -3.32 -7.60 -18.62
C VAL A 163 -2.46 -6.66 -17.75
N LEU A 164 -3.03 -6.01 -16.76
CA LEU A 164 -2.31 -5.12 -15.86
C LEU A 164 -1.28 -5.91 -15.03
N GLU A 165 -1.66 -7.07 -14.51
CA GLU A 165 -0.76 -7.96 -13.77
C GLU A 165 0.39 -8.47 -14.64
N TYR A 166 0.12 -8.89 -15.88
CA TYR A 166 1.17 -9.30 -16.82
C TYR A 166 2.19 -8.19 -17.07
N ASN A 167 1.74 -6.96 -17.31
CA ASN A 167 2.63 -5.84 -17.52
C ASN A 167 3.43 -5.49 -16.27
N HIS A 168 2.81 -5.52 -15.10
CA HIS A 168 3.48 -5.32 -13.83
C HIS A 168 4.60 -6.34 -13.62
N GLN A 169 4.33 -7.64 -13.87
CA GLN A 169 5.34 -8.69 -13.75
C GLN A 169 6.45 -8.56 -14.80
N ARG A 170 6.11 -8.20 -16.03
CA ARG A 170 7.09 -7.96 -17.10
C ARG A 170 8.04 -6.80 -16.77
N LEU A 171 7.50 -5.68 -16.28
CA LEU A 171 8.30 -4.52 -15.90
C LEU A 171 9.22 -4.80 -14.70
N LYS A 172 8.80 -5.66 -13.79
CA LYS A 172 9.65 -6.15 -12.68
C LYS A 172 10.69 -7.20 -13.10
N GLY A 173 10.75 -7.59 -14.38
CA GLY A 173 11.68 -8.60 -14.86
C GLY A 173 11.38 -10.02 -14.39
N ASN A 174 10.16 -10.31 -13.96
CA ASN A 174 9.73 -11.62 -13.47
C ASN A 174 9.21 -12.53 -14.59
N LEU A 175 9.04 -12.00 -15.80
CA LEU A 175 8.63 -12.73 -17.01
C LEU A 175 9.52 -12.30 -18.18
N ASP A 176 10.15 -13.26 -18.85
CA ASP A 176 10.89 -13.06 -20.10
C ASP A 176 9.93 -12.97 -21.31
#